data_a6f11acdf95867193b74befbd4b23c74
#
_entry.id   a6f11acdf95867193b74befbd4b23c74
#
_cell.length_a   1.000
_cell.length_b   1.000
_cell.length_c   1.000
_cell.angle_alpha   90.00
_cell.angle_beta   90.00
_cell.angle_gamma   90.00
#
_symmetry.space_group_name_H-M   'P 1'
#
loop_
_entity.id
_entity.type
_entity.pdbx_description
1 polymer ?
#
loop_
_entity_poly.entity_id
_entity_poly.type
_entity_poly.pdbx_seq_one_letter_code
_entity_poly.pdbx_strand_id
1 'polypeptide(L)'
;MKNLVLSFLIIFSINCFSQDTITTAKVNEYMDKEVCVIGKVVSMKLASEGKSTNYINIDKPYPESVFTVVISNRYLETLNLKLEDLMGKIIYTKGKITIYKNDPKQIPQIFNPISIVVKKE
;
A
#
# COMPACT_ATOMS: atom_id res chain seq x y z
N MET A 1 8.03 38.05 -4.27
CA MET A 1 9.23 37.30 -4.02
C MET A 1 9.15 36.47 -2.78
N LYS A 2 8.88 37.08 -1.67
CA LYS A 2 8.75 36.34 -0.42
C LYS A 2 7.62 35.33 -0.46
N ASN A 3 6.59 35.65 -1.22
CA ASN A 3 5.42 34.78 -1.33
C ASN A 3 5.71 33.46 -2.03
N LEU A 4 6.70 33.46 -2.89
CA LEU A 4 7.07 32.25 -3.60
C LEU A 4 7.60 31.18 -2.65
N VAL A 5 8.35 31.61 -1.65
CA VAL A 5 8.93 30.69 -0.69
C VAL A 5 7.84 30.01 0.14
N LEU A 6 6.85 30.80 0.55
CA LEU A 6 5.75 30.25 1.32
C LEU A 6 4.94 29.23 0.54
N SER A 7 4.65 29.52 -0.71
CA SER A 7 3.90 28.60 -1.57
C SER A 7 4.66 27.30 -1.73
N PHE A 8 5.97 27.38 -1.88
CA PHE A 8 6.79 26.21 -2.04
C PHE A 8 6.71 25.29 -0.82
N LEU A 9 6.75 25.88 0.36
CA LEU A 9 6.71 25.09 1.58
C LEU A 9 5.41 24.32 1.77
N ILE A 10 4.31 24.89 1.32
CA ILE A 10 3.01 24.23 1.44
C ILE A 10 2.97 22.93 0.69
N ILE A 11 3.68 22.84 -0.43
CA ILE A 11 3.69 21.64 -1.25
C ILE A 11 4.22 20.43 -0.48
N PHE A 12 5.18 20.62 0.39
CA PHE A 12 5.77 19.53 1.14
C PHE A 12 4.89 18.95 2.23
N SER A 13 3.83 19.63 2.57
CA SER A 13 2.94 19.12 3.61
C SER A 13 2.01 18.05 3.07
N ILE A 14 1.96 17.89 1.76
CA ILE A 14 1.08 16.91 1.14
C ILE A 14 1.84 15.61 0.97
N ASN A 15 1.17 14.50 1.31
CA ASN A 15 1.79 13.18 1.24
C ASN A 15 1.38 12.44 -0.03
N CYS A 16 0.57 11.40 0.09
CA CYS A 16 0.23 10.51 -1.02
C CYS A 16 -0.29 11.23 -2.26
N PHE A 17 -1.02 12.32 -2.07
CA PHE A 17 -1.67 13.00 -3.19
C PHE A 17 -0.72 13.82 -4.06
N SER A 18 0.43 14.19 -3.52
CA SER A 18 1.41 14.97 -4.28
C SER A 18 2.40 14.08 -5.00
N GLN A 19 2.34 12.76 -4.76
CA GLN A 19 3.21 11.82 -5.42
C GLN A 19 2.46 11.07 -6.50
N ASP A 20 3.20 10.29 -7.26
CA ASP A 20 2.57 9.47 -8.28
C ASP A 20 1.64 8.46 -7.62
N THR A 21 0.35 8.67 -7.81
CA THR A 21 -0.66 7.72 -7.37
C THR A 21 -1.04 6.88 -8.56
N ILE A 22 -0.86 5.57 -8.43
CA ILE A 22 -1.11 4.65 -9.53
C ILE A 22 -2.14 3.62 -9.12
N THR A 23 -2.78 3.01 -10.13
CA THR A 23 -3.70 1.89 -9.90
C THR A 23 -2.92 0.59 -9.96
N THR A 24 -3.57 -0.51 -9.56
CA THR A 24 -2.92 -1.81 -9.60
C THR A 24 -2.57 -2.24 -11.03
N ALA A 25 -3.24 -1.70 -12.03
CA ALA A 25 -2.93 -2.00 -13.42
C ALA A 25 -1.55 -1.50 -13.83
N LYS A 26 -0.99 -0.54 -13.10
CA LYS A 26 0.28 0.08 -13.43
C LYS A 26 1.45 -0.36 -12.55
N VAL A 27 1.20 -1.18 -11.54
CA VAL A 27 2.27 -1.50 -10.57
C VAL A 27 3.50 -2.11 -11.22
N ASN A 28 3.33 -2.89 -12.29
CA ASN A 28 4.47 -3.52 -12.95
C ASN A 28 5.41 -2.50 -13.60
N GLU A 29 4.93 -1.30 -13.87
CA GLU A 29 5.73 -0.25 -14.49
C GLU A 29 6.56 0.52 -13.46
N TYR A 30 6.29 0.28 -12.18
CA TYR A 30 6.95 1.02 -11.11
C TYR A 30 7.73 0.11 -10.17
N MET A 31 8.19 -1.02 -10.69
CA MET A 31 8.97 -1.96 -9.90
C MET A 31 10.17 -1.28 -9.28
N ASP A 32 10.41 -1.56 -7.99
CA ASP A 32 11.51 -0.99 -7.20
C ASP A 32 11.39 0.51 -6.97
N LYS A 33 10.24 1.10 -7.27
CA LYS A 33 10.02 2.53 -7.03
C LYS A 33 9.05 2.74 -5.89
N GLU A 34 9.22 3.84 -5.17
CA GLU A 34 8.31 4.22 -4.10
C GLU A 34 7.17 5.04 -4.69
N VAL A 35 5.96 4.52 -4.58
CA VAL A 35 4.77 5.16 -5.13
C VAL A 35 3.61 4.97 -4.18
N CYS A 36 2.49 5.56 -4.53
CA CYS A 36 1.24 5.39 -3.81
C CYS A 36 0.30 4.60 -4.71
N VAL A 37 -0.18 3.45 -4.22
CA VAL A 37 -1.09 2.60 -4.99
C VAL A 37 -2.48 2.72 -4.43
N ILE A 38 -3.45 3.03 -5.29
CA ILE A 38 -4.86 3.09 -4.89
C ILE A 38 -5.57 1.82 -5.37
N GLY A 39 -6.40 1.26 -4.50
CA GLY A 39 -7.17 0.08 -4.86
C GLY A 39 -8.07 -0.35 -3.73
N LYS A 40 -8.96 -1.29 -4.04
CA LYS A 40 -9.94 -1.79 -3.09
C LYS A 40 -9.46 -3.06 -2.42
N VAL A 41 -9.62 -3.12 -1.10
CA VAL A 41 -9.30 -4.33 -0.34
C VAL A 41 -10.41 -5.35 -0.59
N VAL A 42 -10.07 -6.46 -1.24
CA VAL A 42 -11.07 -7.47 -1.59
C VAL A 42 -10.92 -8.77 -0.81
N SER A 43 -9.74 -9.04 -0.26
CA SER A 43 -9.56 -10.20 0.59
C SER A 43 -8.33 -10.00 1.45
N MET A 44 -8.23 -10.80 2.51
CA MET A 44 -7.11 -10.74 3.44
C MET A 44 -6.78 -12.13 3.93
N LYS A 45 -5.51 -12.32 4.27
CA LYS A 45 -5.09 -13.50 5.00
C LYS A 45 -4.31 -12.99 6.21
N LEU A 46 -4.98 -12.93 7.34
CA LEU A 46 -4.35 -12.43 8.56
C LEU A 46 -3.48 -13.50 9.20
N ALA A 47 -2.47 -13.06 9.92
CA ALA A 47 -1.55 -13.97 10.58
C ALA A 47 -2.30 -14.84 11.56
N SER A 48 -2.14 -16.17 11.45
CA SER A 48 -2.71 -17.11 12.38
C SER A 48 -1.68 -17.42 13.45
N GLU A 49 -2.08 -18.27 14.40
CA GLU A 49 -1.18 -18.67 15.46
C GLU A 49 0.13 -19.21 14.89
N GLY A 50 1.24 -18.73 15.42
CA GLY A 50 2.55 -19.14 14.97
C GLY A 50 3.04 -18.45 13.70
N LYS A 51 2.21 -17.58 13.13
CA LYS A 51 2.58 -16.80 11.94
C LYS A 51 2.68 -15.34 12.32
N SER A 52 3.40 -14.57 11.51
CA SER A 52 3.63 -13.17 11.83
C SER A 52 3.40 -12.23 10.65
N THR A 53 2.86 -12.73 9.55
CA THR A 53 2.70 -11.94 8.34
C THR A 53 1.25 -11.89 7.90
N ASN A 54 0.79 -10.71 7.53
CA ASN A 54 -0.56 -10.47 7.06
C ASN A 54 -0.54 -10.07 5.60
N TYR A 55 -1.51 -10.55 4.83
CA TYR A 55 -1.61 -10.29 3.41
C TYR A 55 -2.93 -9.60 3.10
N ILE A 56 -2.87 -8.52 2.36
CA ILE A 56 -4.06 -7.77 1.94
C ILE A 56 -4.06 -7.74 0.42
N ASN A 57 -5.06 -8.36 -0.19
CA ASN A 57 -5.15 -8.43 -1.64
C ASN A 57 -5.99 -7.27 -2.17
N ILE A 58 -5.42 -6.56 -3.12
CA ILE A 58 -6.02 -5.34 -3.67
C ILE A 58 -6.59 -5.64 -5.05
N ASP A 59 -7.83 -5.26 -5.25
CA ASP A 59 -8.60 -5.35 -6.51
C ASP A 59 -8.96 -6.76 -6.95
N LYS A 60 -8.12 -7.75 -6.75
CA LYS A 60 -8.44 -9.15 -7.05
C LYS A 60 -7.98 -10.06 -5.94
N PRO A 61 -8.80 -11.05 -5.57
CA PRO A 61 -8.44 -11.97 -4.49
C PRO A 61 -7.44 -13.03 -4.96
N TYR A 62 -6.75 -13.61 -4.00
CA TYR A 62 -5.88 -14.75 -4.27
C TYR A 62 -6.73 -15.92 -4.78
N PRO A 63 -6.28 -16.69 -5.77
CA PRO A 63 -4.93 -16.71 -6.34
C PRO A 63 -4.74 -15.83 -7.59
N GLU A 64 -5.71 -15.00 -7.92
CA GLU A 64 -5.63 -14.13 -9.09
C GLU A 64 -5.15 -12.74 -8.73
N SER A 65 -4.46 -12.62 -7.62
CA SER A 65 -3.98 -11.34 -7.10
C SER A 65 -3.14 -10.58 -8.12
N VAL A 66 -3.37 -9.29 -8.19
CA VAL A 66 -2.59 -8.40 -9.06
C VAL A 66 -1.66 -7.51 -8.25
N PHE A 67 -1.93 -7.35 -6.97
CA PHE A 67 -1.12 -6.54 -6.07
C PHE A 67 -1.48 -6.88 -4.63
N THR A 68 -0.48 -7.04 -3.78
CA THR A 68 -0.69 -7.41 -2.39
C THR A 68 0.08 -6.49 -1.46
N VAL A 69 -0.56 -6.06 -0.39
CA VAL A 69 0.10 -5.34 0.69
C VAL A 69 0.44 -6.36 1.76
N VAL A 70 1.70 -6.43 2.13
CA VAL A 70 2.20 -7.42 3.08
C VAL A 70 2.71 -6.70 4.33
N ILE A 71 2.17 -7.05 5.49
CA ILE A 71 2.49 -6.35 6.73
C ILE A 71 2.81 -7.34 7.83
N SER A 72 3.98 -7.18 8.46
CA SER A 72 4.33 -8.00 9.60
C SER A 72 3.59 -7.52 10.85
N ASN A 73 3.30 -8.44 11.77
CA ASN A 73 2.60 -8.09 13.01
C ASN A 73 3.33 -6.99 13.79
N ARG A 74 4.66 -7.07 13.82
CA ARG A 74 5.44 -6.08 14.53
C ARG A 74 5.26 -4.69 13.92
N TYR A 75 5.28 -4.62 12.61
CA TYR A 75 5.14 -3.34 11.92
C TYR A 75 3.72 -2.79 12.01
N LEU A 76 2.75 -3.69 12.05
CA LEU A 76 1.35 -3.30 12.13
C LEU A 76 1.07 -2.40 13.34
N GLU A 77 1.76 -2.64 14.44
CA GLU A 77 1.58 -1.83 15.63
C GLU A 77 1.95 -0.36 15.39
N THR A 78 2.90 -0.13 14.50
CA THR A 78 3.32 1.24 14.21
C THR A 78 2.32 1.99 13.33
N LEU A 79 1.49 1.26 12.58
CA LEU A 79 0.49 1.87 11.71
C LEU A 79 -0.76 2.29 12.45
N ASN A 80 -0.95 1.77 13.66
CA ASN A 80 -2.08 2.13 14.53
C ASN A 80 -3.42 1.99 13.84
N LEU A 81 -3.62 0.87 13.16
CA LEU A 81 -4.89 0.57 12.51
C LEU A 81 -5.21 -0.91 12.62
N LYS A 82 -6.47 -1.24 12.47
CA LYS A 82 -6.95 -2.62 12.45
C LYS A 82 -7.17 -3.04 11.00
N LEU A 83 -6.51 -4.12 10.60
CA LEU A 83 -6.62 -4.57 9.23
C LEU A 83 -8.04 -4.98 8.86
N GLU A 84 -8.76 -5.56 9.80
CA GLU A 84 -10.13 -5.99 9.56
C GLU A 84 -11.03 -4.83 9.10
N ASP A 85 -10.74 -3.63 9.58
CA ASP A 85 -11.54 -2.46 9.23
C ASP A 85 -11.32 -2.01 7.78
N LEU A 86 -10.31 -2.54 7.13
CA LEU A 86 -9.99 -2.15 5.75
C LEU A 86 -10.78 -2.93 4.72
N MET A 87 -11.39 -4.05 5.11
CA MET A 87 -12.10 -4.90 4.15
C MET A 87 -13.17 -4.12 3.40
N GLY A 88 -13.13 -4.19 2.07
CA GLY A 88 -14.09 -3.50 1.23
C GLY A 88 -13.81 -2.03 1.01
N LYS A 89 -12.80 -1.50 1.66
CA LYS A 89 -12.45 -0.09 1.54
C LYS A 89 -11.47 0.15 0.40
N ILE A 90 -11.51 1.35 -0.15
CA ILE A 90 -10.50 1.78 -1.11
C ILE A 90 -9.42 2.46 -0.29
N ILE A 91 -8.18 2.02 -0.49
CA ILE A 91 -7.06 2.56 0.29
C ILE A 91 -5.95 3.06 -0.61
N TYR A 92 -5.17 3.99 -0.06
CA TYR A 92 -3.92 4.46 -0.64
C TYR A 92 -2.81 3.82 0.15
N THR A 93 -1.96 3.05 -0.52
CA THR A 93 -0.82 2.39 0.13
C THR A 93 0.46 2.98 -0.42
N LYS A 94 1.26 3.56 0.45
CA LYS A 94 2.52 4.17 0.03
C LYS A 94 3.68 3.28 0.41
N GLY A 95 4.56 3.01 -0.55
CA GLY A 95 5.74 2.22 -0.30
C GLY A 95 6.43 1.81 -1.58
N LYS A 96 7.44 0.98 -1.42
CA LYS A 96 8.24 0.50 -2.54
C LYS A 96 7.66 -0.78 -3.10
N ILE A 97 7.46 -0.82 -4.41
CA ILE A 97 6.93 -2.01 -5.07
C ILE A 97 8.04 -3.00 -5.29
N THR A 98 7.85 -4.23 -4.81
CA THR A 98 8.82 -5.30 -4.94
C THR A 98 8.10 -6.59 -5.32
N ILE A 99 8.90 -7.63 -5.60
CA ILE A 99 8.38 -8.96 -5.83
C ILE A 99 9.12 -9.89 -4.88
N TYR A 100 8.36 -10.75 -4.19
CA TYR A 100 8.98 -11.75 -3.33
C TYR A 100 9.68 -12.80 -4.20
N LYS A 101 10.96 -13.01 -3.95
CA LYS A 101 11.78 -13.90 -4.80
C LYS A 101 11.23 -15.30 -4.95
N ASN A 102 10.63 -15.82 -3.89
CA ASN A 102 10.16 -17.19 -3.90
C ASN A 102 8.71 -17.32 -4.33
N ASP A 103 8.11 -16.23 -4.80
CA ASP A 103 6.74 -16.28 -5.28
C ASP A 103 6.73 -16.75 -6.73
N PRO A 104 6.19 -17.96 -7.00
CA PRO A 104 6.14 -18.46 -8.38
C PRO A 104 5.26 -17.60 -9.29
N LYS A 105 4.34 -16.85 -8.72
CA LYS A 105 3.45 -15.99 -9.50
C LYS A 105 4.00 -14.59 -9.67
N GLN A 106 5.03 -14.25 -8.91
CA GLN A 106 5.68 -12.94 -8.97
C GLN A 106 4.69 -11.78 -8.86
N ILE A 107 3.79 -11.87 -7.88
CA ILE A 107 2.80 -10.83 -7.65
C ILE A 107 3.49 -9.60 -7.04
N PRO A 108 3.32 -8.42 -7.63
CA PRO A 108 3.89 -7.21 -7.05
C PRO A 108 3.31 -6.94 -5.67
N GLN A 109 4.14 -6.43 -4.78
CA GLN A 109 3.72 -6.17 -3.42
C GLN A 109 4.41 -4.94 -2.84
N ILE A 110 3.82 -4.40 -1.79
CA ILE A 110 4.50 -3.45 -0.92
C ILE A 110 4.58 -4.11 0.44
N PHE A 111 5.81 -4.29 0.92
CA PHE A 111 6.05 -4.91 2.22
C PHE A 111 6.25 -3.82 3.27
N ASN A 112 5.49 -3.88 4.35
CA ASN A 112 5.53 -2.90 5.45
C ASN A 112 5.46 -1.47 4.90
N PRO A 113 4.28 -1.07 4.40
CA PRO A 113 4.12 0.22 3.73
C PRO A 113 4.41 1.40 4.66
N ILE A 114 4.85 2.49 4.07
CA ILE A 114 5.09 3.73 4.81
C ILE A 114 3.79 4.23 5.43
N SER A 115 2.70 4.14 4.69
CA SER A 115 1.40 4.56 5.19
C SER A 115 0.28 3.86 4.44
N ILE A 116 -0.86 3.77 5.11
CA ILE A 116 -2.11 3.30 4.53
C ILE A 116 -3.17 4.31 4.91
N VAL A 117 -3.86 4.85 3.92
CA VAL A 117 -4.91 5.85 4.15
C VAL A 117 -6.18 5.37 3.46
N VAL A 118 -7.28 5.35 4.21
CA VAL A 118 -8.58 4.98 3.65
C VAL A 118 -9.12 6.16 2.87
N LYS A 119 -9.58 5.89 1.65
CA LYS A 119 -10.17 6.94 0.83
C LYS A 119 -11.52 7.34 1.40
N LYS A 120 -11.73 8.63 1.55
CA LYS A 120 -13.01 9.15 2.02
C LYS A 120 -14.04 9.10 0.90
N GLU A 121 -15.24 8.71 1.27
CA GLU A 121 -16.34 8.66 0.31
C GLU A 121 -17.00 10.02 0.14
#